data_8afbc5a795846a539ba4892674dd2449
#
_entry.id   8afbc5a795846a539ba4892674dd2449
#
_cell.length_a   1.000
_cell.length_b   1.000
_cell.length_c   1.000
_cell.angle_alpha   90.00
_cell.angle_beta   90.00
_cell.angle_gamma   90.00
#
_symmetry.space_group_name_H-M   'P 1'
#
loop_
_entity.id
_entity.type
_entity.pdbx_description
1 polymer ?
#
loop_
_entity_poly.entity_id
_entity_poly.type
_entity_poly.pdbx_seq_one_letter_code
_entity_poly.pdbx_strand_id
1 'polypeptide(L)'
;GTAANALSLAILTDPWGAVFCHRHAHIEEDECGAPEFYTGGAKLVLVDGAHAKMSPETLRKVIARVGSGGVHGVQRGAVSITNATENGTVYSAQQVWALAEVSKSYNLPVHMDGARFTNALVRAGCTPAEMTWKAGVDVLSFGGTKNGCMGVEAVVIFDPAKAWEFELRRKRGGHLFSKHRYLSAQMDAYLTDGLWLRLARAA
;
A
#
# COMPACT_ATOMS: atom_id res chain seq x y z
N GLY A 1 2.85 7.67 7.17
CA GLY A 1 2.01 6.94 6.17
C GLY A 1 2.21 7.51 4.78
N THR A 2 1.88 8.78 4.56
CA THR A 2 1.88 9.41 3.22
C THR A 2 3.16 9.19 2.43
N ALA A 3 4.33 9.45 3.03
CA ALA A 3 5.60 9.22 2.34
C ALA A 3 5.82 7.75 1.97
N ALA A 4 5.42 6.81 2.84
CA ALA A 4 5.52 5.38 2.56
C ALA A 4 4.63 5.00 1.37
N ASN A 5 3.37 5.46 1.33
CA ASN A 5 2.45 5.20 0.23
C ASN A 5 2.93 5.82 -1.09
N ALA A 6 3.25 7.11 -1.08
CA ALA A 6 3.65 7.83 -2.28
C ALA A 6 4.94 7.26 -2.91
N LEU A 7 5.95 6.94 -2.09
CA LEU A 7 7.20 6.34 -2.57
C LEU A 7 7.01 4.89 -3.04
N SER A 8 6.15 4.12 -2.37
CA SER A 8 5.80 2.76 -2.79
C SER A 8 5.13 2.76 -4.16
N LEU A 9 4.16 3.64 -4.37
CA LEU A 9 3.49 3.77 -5.66
C LEU A 9 4.44 4.27 -6.77
N ALA A 10 5.40 5.14 -6.42
CA ALA A 10 6.36 5.67 -7.36
C ALA A 10 7.34 4.63 -7.94
N ILE A 11 7.57 3.51 -7.26
CA ILE A 11 8.37 2.39 -7.79
C ILE A 11 7.52 1.32 -8.49
N LEU A 12 6.20 1.45 -8.45
CA LEU A 12 5.26 0.47 -9.01
C LEU A 12 4.55 0.96 -10.27
N THR A 13 4.59 2.25 -10.56
CA THR A 13 3.88 2.80 -11.71
C THR A 13 4.66 3.92 -12.41
N ASP A 14 4.51 3.99 -13.71
CA ASP A 14 5.05 5.09 -14.54
C ASP A 14 4.20 6.37 -14.39
N PRO A 15 4.74 7.56 -14.74
CA PRO A 15 4.02 8.83 -14.68
C PRO A 15 2.70 8.87 -15.47
N TRP A 16 2.60 8.09 -16.54
CA TRP A 16 1.40 7.95 -17.37
C TRP A 16 0.52 6.77 -16.95
N GLY A 17 0.81 6.15 -15.80
CA GLY A 17 0.09 5.00 -15.29
C GLY A 17 -1.17 5.37 -14.52
N ALA A 18 -2.00 4.37 -14.28
CA ALA A 18 -3.18 4.44 -13.42
C ALA A 18 -2.96 3.58 -12.18
N VAL A 19 -3.21 4.15 -11.00
CA VAL A 19 -3.27 3.41 -9.73
C VAL A 19 -4.74 3.18 -9.40
N PHE A 20 -5.14 1.93 -9.33
CA PHE A 20 -6.51 1.54 -8.99
C PHE A 20 -6.65 1.41 -7.48
N CYS A 21 -7.50 2.19 -6.86
CA CYS A 21 -7.74 2.18 -5.40
C CYS A 21 -9.22 2.36 -5.09
N HIS A 22 -9.61 2.01 -3.86
CA HIS A 22 -10.98 2.31 -3.43
C HIS A 22 -11.19 3.83 -3.35
N ARG A 23 -12.43 4.30 -3.61
CA ARG A 23 -12.82 5.71 -3.54
C ARG A 23 -12.45 6.37 -2.20
N HIS A 24 -12.59 5.66 -1.10
CA HIS A 24 -12.25 6.11 0.24
C HIS A 24 -10.86 5.61 0.69
N ALA A 25 -9.93 5.40 -0.23
CA ALA A 25 -8.56 5.11 0.14
C ALA A 25 -7.86 6.39 0.63
N HIS A 26 -7.01 6.27 1.63
CA HIS A 26 -6.27 7.40 2.21
C HIS A 26 -5.44 8.16 1.14
N ILE A 27 -4.87 7.42 0.17
CA ILE A 27 -4.12 8.01 -0.94
C ILE A 27 -4.96 8.92 -1.84
N GLU A 28 -6.28 8.75 -1.87
CA GLU A 28 -7.21 9.63 -2.60
C GLU A 28 -7.65 10.81 -1.75
N GLU A 29 -8.08 10.56 -0.50
CA GLU A 29 -8.80 11.55 0.29
C GLU A 29 -7.88 12.45 1.15
N ASP A 30 -6.76 11.91 1.68
CA ASP A 30 -6.02 12.54 2.77
C ASP A 30 -4.51 12.69 2.55
N GLU A 31 -4.02 12.62 1.31
CA GLU A 31 -2.59 12.76 1.02
C GLU A 31 -2.24 13.96 0.12
N CYS A 32 -3.21 14.87 -0.12
CA CYS A 32 -2.98 16.14 -0.82
C CYS A 32 -2.27 15.99 -2.18
N GLY A 33 -2.56 14.92 -2.93
CA GLY A 33 -1.92 14.65 -4.21
C GLY A 33 -0.47 14.17 -4.12
N ALA A 34 -0.02 13.70 -2.95
CA ALA A 34 1.35 13.19 -2.81
C ALA A 34 1.64 11.97 -3.69
N PRO A 35 0.73 11.00 -3.86
CA PRO A 35 0.93 9.91 -4.80
C PRO A 35 1.17 10.40 -6.22
N GLU A 36 0.37 11.32 -6.73
CA GLU A 36 0.50 11.91 -8.06
C GLU A 36 1.82 12.69 -8.20
N PHE A 37 2.20 13.44 -7.17
CA PHE A 37 3.45 14.20 -7.18
C PHE A 37 4.67 13.28 -7.26
N TYR A 38 4.77 12.28 -6.40
CA TYR A 38 5.93 11.39 -6.32
C TYR A 38 6.01 10.38 -7.46
N THR A 39 4.89 10.00 -8.06
CA THR A 39 4.86 9.18 -9.28
C THR A 39 5.17 9.99 -10.54
N GLY A 40 5.16 11.31 -10.45
CA GLY A 40 5.35 12.21 -11.60
C GLY A 40 4.10 12.39 -12.45
N GLY A 41 2.90 12.11 -11.91
CA GLY A 41 1.63 12.37 -12.57
C GLY A 41 0.72 11.16 -12.77
N ALA A 42 1.03 10.01 -12.18
CA ALA A 42 0.13 8.85 -12.27
C ALA A 42 -1.26 9.20 -11.74
N LYS A 43 -2.28 8.72 -12.44
CA LYS A 43 -3.68 9.03 -12.12
C LYS A 43 -4.26 8.02 -11.15
N LEU A 44 -4.91 8.46 -10.08
CA LEU A 44 -5.76 7.58 -9.28
C LEU A 44 -7.05 7.28 -10.05
N VAL A 45 -7.39 6.00 -10.17
CA VAL A 45 -8.61 5.50 -10.81
C VAL A 45 -9.43 4.78 -9.75
N LEU A 46 -10.58 5.37 -9.45
CA LEU A 46 -11.39 4.98 -8.30
C LEU A 46 -12.22 3.73 -8.60
N VAL A 47 -12.21 2.81 -7.64
CA VAL A 47 -12.98 1.58 -7.66
C VAL A 47 -13.99 1.62 -6.52
N ASP A 48 -15.26 1.50 -6.84
CA ASP A 48 -16.31 1.48 -5.84
C ASP A 48 -16.46 0.09 -5.21
N GLY A 49 -16.95 0.08 -3.96
CA GLY A 49 -17.25 -1.13 -3.25
C GLY A 49 -17.86 -0.86 -1.88
N ALA A 50 -18.62 -1.81 -1.35
CA ALA A 50 -19.24 -1.69 -0.05
C ALA A 50 -18.20 -1.71 1.08
N HIS A 51 -18.43 -0.94 2.13
CA HIS A 51 -17.61 -0.89 3.33
C HIS A 51 -16.14 -0.52 3.07
N ALA A 52 -15.90 0.39 2.13
CA ALA A 52 -14.58 0.82 1.68
C ALA A 52 -13.70 -0.33 1.13
N LYS A 53 -14.31 -1.42 0.66
CA LYS A 53 -13.61 -2.56 0.07
C LYS A 53 -13.94 -2.73 -1.40
N MET A 54 -12.91 -2.85 -2.24
CA MET A 54 -13.07 -3.27 -3.63
C MET A 54 -13.50 -4.74 -3.72
N SER A 55 -14.29 -5.08 -4.72
CA SER A 55 -14.52 -6.49 -5.09
C SER A 55 -13.68 -6.86 -6.32
N PRO A 56 -13.30 -8.14 -6.49
CA PRO A 56 -12.58 -8.61 -7.67
C PRO A 56 -13.33 -8.30 -8.98
N GLU A 57 -14.66 -8.40 -8.95
CA GLU A 57 -15.50 -8.12 -10.12
C GLU A 57 -15.45 -6.63 -10.50
N THR A 58 -15.65 -5.73 -9.52
CA THR A 58 -15.62 -4.29 -9.76
C THR A 58 -14.23 -3.84 -10.20
N LEU A 59 -13.17 -4.34 -9.53
CA LEU A 59 -11.78 -4.05 -9.90
C LEU A 59 -11.50 -4.46 -11.36
N ARG A 60 -11.87 -5.67 -11.75
CA ARG A 60 -11.69 -6.17 -13.12
C ARG A 60 -12.40 -5.29 -14.15
N LYS A 61 -13.64 -4.88 -13.88
CA LYS A 61 -14.42 -4.00 -14.77
C LYS A 61 -13.74 -2.65 -14.96
N VAL A 62 -13.17 -2.09 -13.89
CA VAL A 62 -12.51 -0.78 -13.94
C VAL A 62 -11.16 -0.89 -14.67
N ILE A 63 -10.33 -1.90 -14.36
CA ILE A 63 -9.04 -2.13 -15.04
C ILE A 63 -9.26 -2.35 -16.55
N ALA A 64 -10.27 -3.10 -16.94
CA ALA A 64 -10.54 -3.40 -18.34
C ALA A 64 -10.81 -2.16 -19.21
N ARG A 65 -11.33 -1.08 -18.60
CA ARG A 65 -11.64 0.19 -19.28
C ARG A 65 -10.41 1.08 -19.49
N VAL A 66 -9.34 0.84 -18.73
CA VAL A 66 -8.10 1.64 -18.79
C VAL A 66 -7.09 0.96 -19.70
N GLY A 67 -6.30 1.75 -20.44
CA GLY A 67 -5.24 1.27 -21.32
C GLY A 67 -5.72 0.66 -22.63
N SER A 68 -7.01 0.80 -22.97
CA SER A 68 -7.56 0.30 -24.24
C SER A 68 -7.53 1.34 -25.38
N GLY A 69 -7.25 2.61 -25.05
CA GLY A 69 -7.30 3.75 -26.00
C GLY A 69 -5.94 4.13 -26.61
N GLY A 70 -4.95 3.26 -26.58
CA GLY A 70 -3.60 3.57 -27.07
C GLY A 70 -2.97 4.73 -26.29
N VAL A 71 -2.28 5.64 -26.98
CA VAL A 71 -1.58 6.79 -26.39
C VAL A 71 -2.49 7.90 -25.88
N HIS A 72 -3.78 7.83 -26.14
CA HIS A 72 -4.75 8.86 -25.75
C HIS A 72 -5.22 8.73 -24.30
N GLY A 73 -4.99 7.62 -23.65
CA GLY A 73 -5.38 7.37 -22.26
C GLY A 73 -4.21 6.98 -21.37
N VAL A 74 -4.41 7.11 -20.06
CA VAL A 74 -3.44 6.57 -19.10
C VAL A 74 -3.31 5.07 -19.26
N GLN A 75 -2.12 4.56 -19.02
CA GLN A 75 -1.82 3.13 -19.05
C GLN A 75 -2.12 2.49 -17.70
N ARG A 76 -2.27 1.17 -17.65
CA ARG A 76 -2.42 0.44 -16.39
C ARG A 76 -1.10 0.49 -15.62
N GLY A 77 -1.14 0.79 -14.32
CA GLY A 77 0.05 0.93 -13.48
C GLY A 77 0.06 -0.05 -12.31
N ALA A 78 -0.71 0.20 -11.25
CA ALA A 78 -0.71 -0.61 -10.04
C ALA A 78 -2.11 -0.70 -9.42
N VAL A 79 -2.31 -1.67 -8.52
CA VAL A 79 -3.47 -1.73 -7.62
C VAL A 79 -3.02 -1.40 -6.21
N SER A 80 -3.77 -0.54 -5.50
CA SER A 80 -3.53 -0.20 -4.09
C SER A 80 -4.70 -0.64 -3.23
N ILE A 81 -4.41 -1.43 -2.19
CA ILE A 81 -5.38 -1.96 -1.22
C ILE A 81 -5.09 -1.36 0.14
N THR A 82 -6.08 -0.78 0.83
CA THR A 82 -5.93 -0.27 2.20
C THR A 82 -6.42 -1.32 3.20
N ASN A 83 -5.56 -1.79 4.12
CA ASN A 83 -5.94 -2.76 5.15
C ASN A 83 -5.33 -2.44 6.54
N ALA A 84 -6.13 -2.11 7.57
CA ALA A 84 -7.59 -1.95 7.56
C ALA A 84 -8.01 -0.69 6.78
N THR A 85 -9.21 -0.70 6.24
CA THR A 85 -9.78 0.41 5.46
C THR A 85 -10.08 1.63 6.33
N GLU A 86 -10.30 2.79 5.73
CA GLU A 86 -10.67 4.02 6.45
C GLU A 86 -12.01 3.89 7.20
N ASN A 87 -12.90 3.00 6.77
CA ASN A 87 -14.15 2.68 7.49
C ASN A 87 -13.97 1.62 8.60
N GLY A 88 -12.73 1.22 8.92
CA GLY A 88 -12.44 0.23 9.95
C GLY A 88 -12.75 -1.22 9.56
N THR A 89 -13.09 -1.49 8.32
CA THR A 89 -13.28 -2.86 7.83
C THR A 89 -11.95 -3.52 7.48
N VAL A 90 -11.91 -4.83 7.47
CA VAL A 90 -10.69 -5.60 7.22
C VAL A 90 -10.90 -6.57 6.06
N TYR A 91 -9.96 -6.57 5.12
CA TYR A 91 -9.86 -7.65 4.13
C TYR A 91 -9.25 -8.89 4.78
N SER A 92 -9.84 -10.06 4.54
CA SER A 92 -9.16 -11.33 4.83
C SER A 92 -8.01 -11.58 3.84
N ALA A 93 -7.08 -12.47 4.21
CA ALA A 93 -6.00 -12.88 3.29
C ALA A 93 -6.56 -13.42 1.95
N GLN A 94 -7.68 -14.16 1.99
CA GLN A 94 -8.35 -14.65 0.78
C GLN A 94 -8.92 -13.52 -0.08
N GLN A 95 -9.47 -12.46 0.53
CA GLN A 95 -9.96 -11.29 -0.20
C GLN A 95 -8.80 -10.50 -0.84
N VAL A 96 -7.69 -10.34 -0.13
CA VAL A 96 -6.46 -9.73 -0.69
C VAL A 96 -5.95 -10.56 -1.87
N TRP A 97 -5.84 -11.87 -1.70
CA TRP A 97 -5.44 -12.78 -2.77
C TRP A 97 -6.33 -12.66 -4.00
N ALA A 98 -7.64 -12.63 -3.83
CA ALA A 98 -8.59 -12.53 -4.95
C ALA A 98 -8.44 -11.21 -5.74
N LEU A 99 -8.13 -10.10 -5.07
CA LEU A 99 -7.82 -8.82 -5.73
C LEU A 99 -6.45 -8.88 -6.45
N ALA A 100 -5.45 -9.49 -5.81
CA ALA A 100 -4.12 -9.67 -6.40
C ALA A 100 -4.16 -10.56 -7.64
N GLU A 101 -4.97 -11.60 -7.67
CA GLU A 101 -5.17 -12.45 -8.86
C GLU A 101 -5.79 -11.66 -10.02
N VAL A 102 -6.73 -10.75 -9.75
CA VAL A 102 -7.22 -9.82 -10.77
C VAL A 102 -6.08 -8.93 -11.26
N SER A 103 -5.30 -8.35 -10.36
CA SER A 103 -4.16 -7.49 -10.69
C SER A 103 -3.15 -8.22 -11.58
N LYS A 104 -2.73 -9.40 -11.18
CA LYS A 104 -1.79 -10.26 -11.91
C LYS A 104 -2.29 -10.64 -13.30
N SER A 105 -3.61 -10.86 -13.48
CA SER A 105 -4.19 -11.16 -14.80
C SER A 105 -3.99 -10.03 -15.83
N TYR A 106 -3.62 -8.83 -15.36
CA TYR A 106 -3.26 -7.66 -16.17
C TYR A 106 -1.78 -7.27 -16.02
N ASN A 107 -0.95 -8.11 -15.39
CA ASN A 107 0.47 -7.87 -15.09
C ASN A 107 0.70 -6.60 -14.23
N LEU A 108 -0.19 -6.33 -13.29
CA LEU A 108 -0.10 -5.16 -12.42
C LEU A 108 0.42 -5.56 -11.03
N PRO A 109 1.38 -4.79 -10.49
CA PRO A 109 1.81 -4.96 -9.11
C PRO A 109 0.75 -4.49 -8.11
N VAL A 110 0.82 -5.02 -6.89
CA VAL A 110 -0.08 -4.71 -5.79
C VAL A 110 0.67 -4.02 -4.66
N HIS A 111 0.22 -2.82 -4.33
CA HIS A 111 0.59 -2.10 -3.11
C HIS A 111 -0.45 -2.35 -2.02
N MET A 112 0.00 -2.49 -0.78
CA MET A 112 -0.87 -2.46 0.40
C MET A 112 -0.53 -1.27 1.29
N ASP A 113 -1.47 -0.34 1.44
CA ASP A 113 -1.45 0.63 2.52
C ASP A 113 -1.78 -0.09 3.82
N GLY A 114 -0.77 -0.28 4.63
CA GLY A 114 -0.81 -0.94 5.92
C GLY A 114 -0.60 0.02 7.10
N ALA A 115 -1.05 1.27 7.02
CA ALA A 115 -1.00 2.21 8.15
C ALA A 115 -1.62 1.61 9.42
N ARG A 116 -2.58 0.69 9.27
CA ARG A 116 -3.21 -0.09 10.34
C ARG A 116 -3.05 -1.60 10.13
N PHE A 117 -1.96 -2.02 9.49
CA PHE A 117 -1.70 -3.42 9.13
C PHE A 117 -1.79 -4.38 10.31
N THR A 118 -1.19 -4.00 11.44
CA THR A 118 -1.16 -4.86 12.63
C THR A 118 -2.57 -5.10 13.20
N ASN A 119 -3.42 -4.08 13.20
CA ASN A 119 -4.82 -4.22 13.63
C ASN A 119 -5.60 -5.13 12.68
N ALA A 120 -5.40 -4.96 11.36
CA ALA A 120 -5.99 -5.83 10.36
C ALA A 120 -5.54 -7.29 10.52
N LEU A 121 -4.25 -7.51 10.78
CA LEU A 121 -3.66 -8.83 10.97
C LEU A 121 -4.26 -9.56 12.18
N VAL A 122 -4.31 -8.87 13.33
CA VAL A 122 -4.91 -9.41 14.57
C VAL A 122 -6.39 -9.73 14.36
N ARG A 123 -7.13 -8.85 13.69
CA ARG A 123 -8.56 -9.08 13.40
C ARG A 123 -8.79 -10.22 12.44
N ALA A 124 -7.93 -10.39 11.43
CA ALA A 124 -8.03 -11.47 10.44
C ALA A 124 -7.55 -12.83 10.96
N GLY A 125 -6.73 -12.86 12.03
CA GLY A 125 -6.20 -14.08 12.62
C GLY A 125 -5.25 -14.87 11.73
N CYS A 126 -4.49 -14.19 10.88
CA CYS A 126 -3.54 -14.81 9.96
C CYS A 126 -2.11 -14.30 10.20
N THR A 127 -1.13 -14.93 9.56
CA THR A 127 0.27 -14.49 9.62
C THR A 127 0.54 -13.30 8.71
N PRO A 128 1.58 -12.48 8.98
CA PRO A 128 1.99 -11.40 8.09
C PRO A 128 2.24 -11.87 6.65
N ALA A 129 2.86 -13.02 6.49
CA ALA A 129 3.15 -13.60 5.18
C ALA A 129 1.88 -13.95 4.39
N GLU A 130 0.87 -14.51 5.06
CA GLU A 130 -0.43 -14.84 4.45
C GLU A 130 -1.20 -13.59 4.04
N MET A 131 -1.10 -12.50 4.81
CA MET A 131 -1.78 -11.24 4.50
C MET A 131 -1.05 -10.44 3.41
N THR A 132 0.22 -10.72 3.12
CA THR A 132 1.05 -9.93 2.20
C THR A 132 1.53 -10.74 1.00
N TRP A 133 2.81 -11.10 0.97
CA TRP A 133 3.43 -11.67 -0.22
C TRP A 133 2.83 -13.00 -0.69
N LYS A 134 2.32 -13.84 0.22
CA LYS A 134 1.60 -15.07 -0.15
C LYS A 134 0.23 -14.76 -0.75
N ALA A 135 -0.38 -13.63 -0.38
CA ALA A 135 -1.61 -13.15 -1.01
C ALA A 135 -1.35 -12.32 -2.29
N GLY A 136 -0.09 -12.14 -2.69
CA GLY A 136 0.27 -11.46 -3.92
C GLY A 136 0.54 -9.96 -3.82
N VAL A 137 0.76 -9.44 -2.62
CA VAL A 137 1.22 -8.06 -2.38
C VAL A 137 2.70 -7.95 -2.72
N ASP A 138 3.09 -6.94 -3.50
CA ASP A 138 4.47 -6.67 -3.92
C ASP A 138 5.17 -5.66 -2.99
N VAL A 139 4.44 -4.69 -2.46
CA VAL A 139 4.96 -3.67 -1.54
C VAL A 139 3.94 -3.36 -0.46
N LEU A 140 4.41 -3.32 0.79
CA LEU A 140 3.62 -2.97 1.97
C LEU A 140 4.14 -1.66 2.59
N SER A 141 3.29 -0.66 2.75
CA SER A 141 3.51 0.45 3.67
C SER A 141 3.16 -0.01 5.09
N PHE A 142 4.15 -0.33 5.89
CA PHE A 142 3.95 -0.91 7.23
C PHE A 142 3.90 0.18 8.29
N GLY A 143 2.73 0.37 8.90
CA GLY A 143 2.49 1.41 9.88
C GLY A 143 2.97 1.07 11.30
N GLY A 144 3.80 1.94 11.87
CA GLY A 144 4.15 1.91 13.29
C GLY A 144 3.44 2.99 14.11
N THR A 145 3.25 4.17 13.53
CA THR A 145 2.73 5.37 14.23
C THR A 145 1.33 5.16 14.82
N LYS A 146 0.41 4.53 14.09
CA LYS A 146 -0.98 4.33 14.55
C LYS A 146 -1.14 3.18 15.55
N ASN A 147 -0.03 2.50 15.93
CA ASN A 147 -0.05 1.35 16.83
C ASN A 147 1.07 1.39 17.88
N GLY A 148 1.44 2.60 18.34
CA GLY A 148 2.29 2.80 19.52
C GLY A 148 3.65 3.43 19.27
N CYS A 149 4.14 3.54 18.04
CA CYS A 149 5.34 4.32 17.75
C CYS A 149 5.06 5.82 17.78
N MET A 150 6.07 6.62 18.09
CA MET A 150 5.94 8.09 18.12
C MET A 150 5.84 8.69 16.72
N GLY A 151 6.48 8.08 15.72
CA GLY A 151 6.43 8.57 14.35
C GLY A 151 7.40 7.81 13.44
N VAL A 152 7.05 6.58 13.08
CA VAL A 152 7.83 5.76 12.14
C VAL A 152 6.93 4.87 11.30
N GLU A 153 7.28 4.77 10.04
CA GLU A 153 6.70 3.84 9.09
C GLU A 153 7.85 3.07 8.42
N ALA A 154 7.59 1.83 8.02
CA ALA A 154 8.52 1.06 7.20
C ALA A 154 7.87 0.75 5.84
N VAL A 155 8.69 0.58 4.82
CA VAL A 155 8.24 0.01 3.54
C VAL A 155 8.89 -1.35 3.39
N VAL A 156 8.07 -2.37 3.19
CA VAL A 156 8.52 -3.73 2.93
C VAL A 156 8.35 -4.03 1.45
N ILE A 157 9.45 -4.27 0.77
CA ILE A 157 9.51 -4.54 -0.67
C ILE A 157 9.85 -6.02 -0.84
N PHE A 158 8.96 -6.79 -1.45
CA PHE A 158 9.14 -8.24 -1.59
C PHE A 158 10.00 -8.62 -2.82
N ASP A 159 10.17 -7.70 -3.79
CA ASP A 159 11.10 -7.85 -4.90
C ASP A 159 12.36 -6.99 -4.66
N PRO A 160 13.52 -7.58 -4.30
CA PRO A 160 14.74 -6.82 -4.04
C PRO A 160 15.21 -5.94 -5.21
N ALA A 161 14.83 -6.26 -6.44
CA ALA A 161 15.22 -5.46 -7.61
C ALA A 161 14.68 -4.03 -7.57
N LYS A 162 13.58 -3.79 -6.86
CA LYS A 162 12.96 -2.46 -6.69
C LYS A 162 13.56 -1.65 -5.54
N ALA A 163 14.36 -2.26 -4.68
CA ALA A 163 14.87 -1.61 -3.46
C ALA A 163 15.79 -0.41 -3.76
N TRP A 164 16.65 -0.53 -4.78
CA TRP A 164 17.58 0.55 -5.12
C TRP A 164 16.84 1.81 -5.64
N GLU A 165 15.88 1.64 -6.51
CA GLU A 165 15.06 2.77 -6.97
C GLU A 165 14.32 3.43 -5.81
N PHE A 166 13.76 2.62 -4.89
CA PHE A 166 13.10 3.13 -3.69
C PHE A 166 14.05 4.00 -2.84
N GLU A 167 15.29 3.55 -2.60
CA GLU A 167 16.28 4.30 -1.83
C GLU A 167 16.66 5.64 -2.50
N LEU A 168 16.79 5.66 -3.82
CA LEU A 168 17.04 6.89 -4.57
C LEU A 168 15.87 7.88 -4.43
N ARG A 169 14.63 7.41 -4.60
CA ARG A 169 13.43 8.23 -4.44
C ARG A 169 13.26 8.71 -3.00
N ARG A 170 13.51 7.85 -2.02
CA ARG A 170 13.51 8.17 -0.58
C ARG A 170 14.50 9.28 -0.25
N LYS A 171 15.73 9.18 -0.74
CA LYS A 171 16.76 10.23 -0.55
C LYS A 171 16.36 11.53 -1.23
N ARG A 172 15.93 11.46 -2.49
CA ARG A 172 15.49 12.62 -3.28
C ARG A 172 14.29 13.33 -2.64
N GLY A 173 13.35 12.59 -2.04
CA GLY A 173 12.19 13.13 -1.33
C GLY A 173 12.49 13.66 0.07
N GLY A 174 13.74 13.62 0.53
CA GLY A 174 14.12 14.12 1.86
C GLY A 174 13.83 13.16 3.01
N HIS A 175 13.39 11.94 2.72
CA HIS A 175 13.00 10.95 3.74
C HIS A 175 14.15 10.06 4.23
N LEU A 176 15.37 10.25 3.72
CA LEU A 176 16.60 9.71 4.27
C LEU A 176 17.41 10.86 4.88
N PHE A 177 17.09 11.24 6.09
CA PHE A 177 17.69 12.36 6.79
C PHE A 177 18.68 11.92 7.88
N SER A 178 19.45 12.90 8.37
CA SER A 178 20.43 12.68 9.43
C SER A 178 19.77 12.16 10.72
N LYS A 179 20.47 11.28 11.47
CA LYS A 179 20.00 10.69 12.72
C LYS A 179 18.74 9.80 12.57
N HIS A 180 18.57 9.20 11.41
CA HIS A 180 17.46 8.29 11.12
C HIS A 180 17.38 7.10 12.09
N ARG A 181 18.48 6.79 12.79
CA ARG A 181 18.53 5.77 13.85
C ARG A 181 17.49 5.93 14.95
N TYR A 182 17.00 7.15 15.21
CA TYR A 182 15.93 7.39 16.19
C TYR A 182 14.58 6.84 15.72
N LEU A 183 14.35 6.80 14.42
CA LEU A 183 13.19 6.14 13.83
C LEU A 183 13.40 4.62 13.78
N SER A 184 14.58 4.17 13.36
CA SER A 184 14.92 2.74 13.30
C SER A 184 14.82 2.08 14.67
N ALA A 185 15.28 2.74 15.73
CA ALA A 185 15.17 2.24 17.10
C ALA A 185 13.71 2.06 17.56
N GLN A 186 12.78 2.94 17.11
CA GLN A 186 11.36 2.76 17.40
C GLN A 186 10.81 1.51 16.70
N MET A 187 11.17 1.31 15.43
CA MET A 187 10.72 0.15 14.65
C MET A 187 11.31 -1.15 15.19
N ASP A 188 12.58 -1.14 15.59
CA ASP A 188 13.24 -2.28 16.21
C ASP A 188 12.55 -2.69 17.53
N ALA A 189 12.35 -1.73 18.43
CA ALA A 189 11.61 -1.96 19.68
C ALA A 189 10.17 -2.44 19.41
N TYR A 190 9.47 -1.85 18.42
CA TYR A 190 8.11 -2.20 18.07
C TYR A 190 7.98 -3.65 17.61
N LEU A 191 8.96 -4.15 16.83
CA LEU A 191 8.97 -5.51 16.31
C LEU A 191 9.50 -6.54 17.32
N THR A 192 10.28 -6.10 18.33
CA THR A 192 10.90 -6.97 19.34
C THR A 192 9.83 -7.65 20.20
N ASP A 193 10.00 -8.94 20.46
CA ASP A 193 9.17 -9.77 21.33
C ASP A 193 7.65 -9.70 21.03
N GLY A 194 7.29 -9.38 19.79
CA GLY A 194 5.90 -9.30 19.37
C GLY A 194 5.11 -8.15 20.02
N LEU A 195 5.79 -7.08 20.45
CA LEU A 195 5.14 -5.90 21.06
C LEU A 195 4.05 -5.34 20.15
N TRP A 196 4.32 -5.19 18.85
CA TRP A 196 3.38 -4.71 17.85
C TRP A 196 2.04 -5.46 17.84
N LEU A 197 2.08 -6.81 17.98
CA LEU A 197 0.87 -7.63 18.06
C LEU A 197 0.14 -7.48 19.39
N ARG A 198 0.88 -7.31 20.52
CA ARG A 198 0.26 -7.08 21.84
C ARG A 198 -0.47 -5.73 21.87
N LEU A 199 0.14 -4.67 21.32
CA LEU A 199 -0.48 -3.35 21.25
C LEU A 199 -1.76 -3.38 20.39
N ALA A 200 -1.73 -4.03 19.24
CA ALA A 200 -2.91 -4.15 18.38
C ALA A 200 -4.04 -5.01 18.99
N ARG A 201 -3.72 -5.95 19.87
CA ARG A 201 -4.75 -6.72 20.61
C ARG A 201 -5.40 -5.94 21.74
N ALA A 202 -4.70 -4.92 22.25
CA ALA A 202 -5.21 -4.07 23.31
C ALA A 202 -6.05 -2.90 22.81
N ALA A 203 -5.97 -2.59 21.51
CA ALA A 203 -6.74 -1.53 20.86
C ALA A 203 -8.10 -2.03 20.37
#